data_dacaca49a3f78111f7386adb03e32e2a
#
_entry.id   dacaca49a3f78111f7386adb03e32e2a
#
_cell.length_a   1.000
_cell.length_b   1.000
_cell.length_c   1.000
_cell.angle_alpha   90.00
_cell.angle_beta   90.00
_cell.angle_gamma   90.00
#
_symmetry.space_group_name_H-M   'P 1'
#
loop_
_entity.id
_entity.type
_entity.pdbx_description
1 polymer ?
#
loop_
_entity_poly.entity_id
_entity_poly.type
_entity_poly.pdbx_seq_one_letter_code
_entity_poly.pdbx_strand_id
1 'polypeptide(L)'
;MIHEQVMFALVIVYMASTAWTLRSLIRKEKELRIATIAFDTLKSSTTFQSLTRREVADFYRFLRTAVRAKGWPCLVDDKESRDLIWCTWAWWATHTPEEREAERVALMKRL
;
A
#
# COMPACT_ATOMS: atom_id res chain seq x y z
N MET A 1 -24.21 -40.97 -5.64
CA MET A 1 -24.85 -39.71 -5.19
C MET A 1 -24.03 -38.96 -4.17
N ILE A 2 -23.72 -39.54 -3.01
CA ILE A 2 -22.89 -38.86 -1.98
C ILE A 2 -21.50 -38.51 -2.52
N HIS A 3 -20.94 -39.37 -3.37
CA HIS A 3 -19.63 -39.18 -3.97
C HIS A 3 -19.60 -37.95 -4.89
N GLU A 4 -20.64 -37.72 -5.69
CA GLU A 4 -20.73 -36.57 -6.58
C GLU A 4 -20.86 -35.26 -5.80
N GLN A 5 -21.62 -35.24 -4.72
CA GLN A 5 -21.77 -34.07 -3.85
C GLN A 5 -20.45 -33.69 -3.16
N VAL A 6 -19.68 -34.68 -2.73
CA VAL A 6 -18.36 -34.47 -2.13
C VAL A 6 -17.38 -33.90 -3.14
N MET A 7 -17.37 -34.45 -4.36
CA MET A 7 -16.50 -33.95 -5.44
C MET A 7 -16.83 -32.49 -5.80
N PHE A 8 -18.13 -32.18 -5.91
CA PHE A 8 -18.57 -30.82 -6.21
C PHE A 8 -18.15 -29.82 -5.10
N ALA A 9 -18.30 -30.21 -3.83
CA ALA A 9 -17.89 -29.38 -2.69
C ALA A 9 -16.38 -29.13 -2.70
N LEU A 10 -15.57 -30.14 -3.01
CA LEU A 10 -14.10 -30.00 -3.11
C LEU A 10 -13.69 -29.05 -4.23
N VAL A 11 -14.35 -29.09 -5.38
CA VAL A 11 -14.08 -28.19 -6.48
C VAL A 11 -14.39 -26.74 -6.09
N ILE A 12 -15.51 -26.49 -5.42
CA ILE A 12 -15.87 -25.14 -4.96
C ILE A 12 -14.83 -24.62 -3.98
N VAL A 13 -14.41 -25.43 -3.01
CA VAL A 13 -13.37 -25.02 -2.03
C VAL A 13 -12.06 -24.69 -2.73
N TYR A 14 -11.65 -25.52 -3.69
CA TYR A 14 -10.43 -25.27 -4.47
C TYR A 14 -10.49 -23.95 -5.25
N MET A 15 -11.60 -23.68 -5.93
CA MET A 15 -11.79 -22.44 -6.70
C MET A 15 -11.79 -21.21 -5.79
N ALA A 16 -12.44 -21.29 -4.61
CA ALA A 16 -12.45 -20.21 -3.65
C ALA A 16 -11.05 -19.93 -3.08
N SER A 17 -10.28 -20.98 -2.78
CA SER A 17 -8.89 -20.86 -2.30
C SER A 17 -7.99 -20.22 -3.35
N THR A 18 -8.14 -20.61 -4.62
CA THR A 18 -7.36 -20.05 -5.73
C THR A 18 -7.66 -18.57 -5.91
N ALA A 19 -8.94 -18.17 -5.89
CA ALA A 19 -9.35 -16.78 -6.00
C ALA A 19 -8.81 -15.93 -4.85
N TRP A 20 -8.84 -16.46 -3.63
CA TRP A 20 -8.27 -15.79 -2.46
C TRP A 20 -6.75 -15.57 -2.60
N THR A 21 -6.01 -16.59 -3.04
CA THR A 21 -4.57 -16.51 -3.24
C THR A 21 -4.22 -15.48 -4.31
N LEU A 22 -4.95 -15.45 -5.42
CA LEU A 22 -4.74 -14.45 -6.48
C LEU A 22 -4.97 -13.04 -5.98
N ARG A 23 -6.04 -12.80 -5.22
CA ARG A 23 -6.31 -11.48 -4.64
C ARG A 23 -5.20 -11.04 -3.68
N SER A 24 -4.70 -11.97 -2.86
CA SER A 24 -3.60 -11.69 -1.92
C SER A 24 -2.32 -11.34 -2.67
N LEU A 25 -1.99 -12.05 -3.74
CA LEU A 25 -0.81 -11.79 -4.56
C LEU A 25 -0.89 -10.42 -5.25
N ILE A 26 -2.04 -10.09 -5.83
CA ILE A 26 -2.26 -8.81 -6.49
C ILE A 26 -2.10 -7.66 -5.48
N ARG A 27 -2.64 -7.81 -4.29
CA ARG A 27 -2.51 -6.80 -3.23
C ARG A 27 -1.05 -6.59 -2.82
N LYS A 28 -0.31 -7.67 -2.61
CA LYS A 28 1.11 -7.62 -2.25
C LYS A 28 1.94 -6.99 -3.36
N GLU A 29 1.64 -7.29 -4.61
CA GLU A 29 2.34 -6.71 -5.75
C GLU A 29 2.13 -5.19 -5.82
N LYS A 30 0.91 -4.70 -5.60
CA LYS A 30 0.61 -3.28 -5.58
C LYS A 30 1.35 -2.56 -4.45
N GLU A 31 1.38 -3.15 -3.26
CA GLU A 31 2.10 -2.60 -2.11
C GLU A 31 3.60 -2.54 -2.36
N LEU A 32 4.18 -3.59 -2.93
CA LEU A 32 5.59 -3.61 -3.31
C LEU A 32 5.92 -2.57 -4.36
N ARG A 33 5.03 -2.36 -5.33
CA ARG A 33 5.22 -1.35 -6.37
C ARG A 33 5.22 0.05 -5.78
N ILE A 34 4.29 0.37 -4.89
CA ILE A 34 4.25 1.65 -4.19
C ILE A 34 5.55 1.87 -3.41
N ALA A 35 5.99 0.88 -2.66
CA ALA A 35 7.21 0.96 -1.87
C ALA A 35 8.45 1.14 -2.77
N THR A 36 8.52 0.42 -3.88
CA THR A 36 9.64 0.49 -4.82
C THR A 36 9.74 1.86 -5.47
N ILE A 37 8.62 2.40 -5.96
CA ILE A 37 8.58 3.71 -6.60
C ILE A 37 8.92 4.81 -5.59
N ALA A 38 8.37 4.70 -4.36
CA ALA A 38 8.66 5.65 -3.29
C ALA A 38 10.15 5.64 -2.91
N PHE A 39 10.74 4.45 -2.77
CA PHE A 39 12.16 4.32 -2.48
C PHE A 39 13.01 4.93 -3.58
N ASP A 40 12.74 4.61 -4.84
CA ASP A 40 13.49 5.16 -5.99
C ASP A 40 13.37 6.68 -6.06
N THR A 41 12.19 7.22 -5.74
CA THR A 41 11.95 8.66 -5.76
C THR A 41 12.70 9.37 -4.61
N LEU A 42 12.70 8.79 -3.42
CA LEU A 42 13.22 9.42 -2.21
C LEU A 42 14.65 9.05 -1.87
N LYS A 43 15.27 8.12 -2.60
CA LYS A 43 16.64 7.65 -2.32
C LYS A 43 17.69 8.77 -2.37
N SER A 44 17.43 9.86 -3.08
CA SER A 44 18.31 11.03 -3.13
C SER A 44 18.19 11.91 -1.89
N SER A 45 17.17 11.73 -1.06
CA SER A 45 16.99 12.51 0.17
C SER A 45 17.81 11.91 1.30
N THR A 46 18.75 12.67 1.85
CA THR A 46 19.56 12.25 3.00
C THR A 46 18.70 12.07 4.24
N THR A 47 17.68 12.91 4.43
CA THR A 47 16.75 12.83 5.54
C THR A 47 15.96 11.52 5.49
N PHE A 48 15.48 11.13 4.31
CA PHE A 48 14.79 9.85 4.15
C PHE A 48 15.71 8.66 4.44
N GLN A 49 16.95 8.70 3.96
CA GLN A 49 17.92 7.63 4.18
C GLN A 49 18.32 7.47 5.66
N SER A 50 18.19 8.53 6.46
CA SER A 50 18.51 8.49 7.89
C SER A 50 17.40 7.88 8.75
N LEU A 51 16.24 7.57 8.17
CA LEU A 51 15.13 6.97 8.92
C LEU A 51 15.44 5.54 9.34
N THR A 52 14.93 5.17 10.52
CA THR A 52 14.94 3.77 10.97
C THR A 52 13.96 2.93 10.14
N ARG A 53 14.12 1.60 10.18
CA ARG A 53 13.18 0.69 9.50
C ARG A 53 11.75 0.90 9.94
N ARG A 54 11.53 1.17 11.22
CA ARG A 54 10.20 1.41 11.78
C ARG A 54 9.60 2.69 11.21
N GLU A 55 10.38 3.75 11.12
CA GLU A 55 9.95 5.01 10.55
C GLU A 55 9.64 4.88 9.05
N VAL A 56 10.46 4.14 8.32
CA VAL A 56 10.21 3.85 6.90
C VAL A 56 8.89 3.09 6.74
N ALA A 57 8.64 2.08 7.59
CA ALA A 57 7.39 1.31 7.55
C ALA A 57 6.19 2.19 7.86
N ASP A 58 6.29 3.09 8.82
CA ASP A 58 5.23 4.03 9.17
C ASP A 58 4.95 5.01 8.03
N PHE A 59 6.00 5.50 7.38
CA PHE A 59 5.86 6.37 6.22
C PHE A 59 5.17 5.67 5.05
N TYR A 60 5.57 4.44 4.75
CA TYR A 60 4.95 3.67 3.66
C TYR A 60 3.48 3.38 3.93
N ARG A 61 3.12 3.11 5.19
CA ARG A 61 1.72 2.95 5.59
C ARG A 61 0.92 4.23 5.35
N PHE A 62 1.48 5.36 5.72
CA PHE A 62 0.86 6.66 5.48
C PHE A 62 0.71 6.94 3.98
N LEU A 63 1.76 6.72 3.20
CA LEU A 63 1.76 6.92 1.75
C LEU A 63 0.70 6.05 1.08
N ARG A 64 0.59 4.79 1.47
CA ARG A 64 -0.42 3.87 0.93
C ARG A 64 -1.84 4.40 1.19
N THR A 65 -2.09 4.88 2.39
CA THR A 65 -3.39 5.46 2.76
C THR A 65 -3.68 6.72 1.93
N ALA A 66 -2.70 7.59 1.75
CA ALA A 66 -2.84 8.81 0.96
C ALA A 66 -3.14 8.50 -0.51
N VAL A 67 -2.45 7.53 -1.09
CA VAL A 67 -2.67 7.10 -2.48
C VAL A 67 -4.08 6.56 -2.67
N ARG A 68 -4.56 5.73 -1.75
CA ARG A 68 -5.92 5.20 -1.79
C ARG A 68 -6.97 6.29 -1.65
N ALA A 69 -6.76 7.24 -0.75
CA ALA A 69 -7.70 8.34 -0.52
C ALA A 69 -7.84 9.24 -1.75
N LYS A 70 -6.82 9.31 -2.59
CA LYS A 70 -6.87 10.06 -3.85
C LYS A 70 -7.45 9.23 -5.01
N GLY A 71 -7.87 8.00 -4.75
CA GLY A 71 -8.49 7.14 -5.75
C GLY A 71 -7.50 6.47 -6.70
N TRP A 72 -6.23 6.48 -6.39
CA TRP A 72 -5.20 5.85 -7.22
C TRP A 72 -4.98 4.41 -6.76
N PRO A 73 -5.31 3.42 -7.60
CA PRO A 73 -5.18 2.01 -7.21
C PRO A 73 -3.72 1.55 -7.13
N CYS A 74 -2.81 2.19 -7.87
CA CYS A 74 -1.37 1.96 -7.81
C CYS A 74 -0.65 3.18 -8.38
N LEU A 75 0.60 3.38 -7.93
CA LEU A 75 1.47 4.38 -8.53
C LEU A 75 2.15 3.80 -9.77
N VAL A 76 2.39 4.66 -10.75
CA VAL A 76 3.22 4.36 -11.91
C VAL A 76 4.45 5.30 -11.86
N ASP A 77 5.54 4.91 -12.54
CA ASP A 77 6.76 5.72 -12.52
C ASP A 77 6.63 6.88 -13.52
N ASP A 78 5.85 7.89 -13.16
CA ASP A 78 5.67 9.11 -13.91
C ASP A 78 5.89 10.34 -13.02
N LYS A 79 5.91 11.50 -13.63
CA LYS A 79 6.15 12.76 -12.91
C LYS A 79 5.09 13.03 -11.86
N GLU A 80 3.83 12.78 -12.18
CA GLU A 80 2.72 13.03 -11.26
C GLU A 80 2.80 12.18 -10.01
N SER A 81 3.12 10.90 -10.17
CA SER A 81 3.30 9.99 -9.03
C SER A 81 4.49 10.39 -8.17
N ARG A 82 5.61 10.78 -8.80
CA ARG A 82 6.79 11.24 -8.06
C ARG A 82 6.52 12.53 -7.30
N ASP A 83 5.80 13.46 -7.91
CA ASP A 83 5.42 14.71 -7.25
C ASP A 83 4.51 14.44 -6.05
N LEU A 84 3.57 13.51 -6.17
CA LEU A 84 2.73 13.09 -5.04
C LEU A 84 3.58 12.51 -3.90
N ILE A 85 4.55 11.67 -4.23
CA ILE A 85 5.44 11.07 -3.22
C ILE A 85 6.25 12.16 -2.52
N TRP A 86 6.83 13.11 -3.25
CA TRP A 86 7.59 14.21 -2.68
C TRP A 86 6.71 15.09 -1.78
N CYS A 87 5.51 15.43 -2.21
CA CYS A 87 4.57 16.22 -1.39
C CYS A 87 4.17 15.49 -0.12
N THR A 88 3.89 14.22 -0.22
CA THR A 88 3.53 13.39 0.94
C THR A 88 4.70 13.28 1.91
N TRP A 89 5.90 13.07 1.40
CA TRP A 89 7.12 13.03 2.21
C TRP A 89 7.37 14.36 2.93
N ALA A 90 7.29 15.48 2.21
CA ALA A 90 7.51 16.81 2.78
C ALA A 90 6.54 17.08 3.93
N TRP A 91 5.27 16.75 3.74
CA TRP A 91 4.26 16.90 4.79
C TRP A 91 4.57 16.00 5.98
N TRP A 92 4.83 14.71 5.72
CA TRP A 92 5.09 13.72 6.77
C TRP A 92 6.32 14.07 7.60
N ALA A 93 7.40 14.51 6.95
CA ALA A 93 8.66 14.83 7.60
C ALA A 93 8.58 16.09 8.49
N THR A 94 7.64 16.98 8.20
CA THR A 94 7.49 18.25 8.93
C THR A 94 6.43 18.23 10.03
N HIS A 95 5.75 17.09 10.23
CA HIS A 95 4.69 16.95 11.21
C HIS A 95 5.08 15.95 12.30
N THR A 96 4.48 16.08 13.48
CA THR A 96 4.74 15.17 14.60
C THR A 96 4.07 13.82 14.38
N PRO A 97 4.53 12.74 15.08
CA PRO A 97 3.86 11.43 14.98
C PRO A 97 2.36 11.48 15.29
N GLU A 98 1.94 12.32 16.24
CA GLU A 98 0.52 12.48 16.60
C GLU A 98 -0.27 13.10 15.46
N GLU A 99 0.28 14.13 14.82
CA GLU A 99 -0.35 14.78 13.66
C GLU A 99 -0.42 13.83 12.46
N ARG A 100 0.62 13.04 12.23
CA ARG A 100 0.66 12.05 11.16
C ARG A 100 -0.45 11.01 11.34
N GLU A 101 -0.62 10.51 12.56
CA GLU A 101 -1.67 9.51 12.85
C GLU A 101 -3.06 10.12 12.71
N ALA A 102 -3.28 11.34 13.18
CA ALA A 102 -4.56 12.03 13.02
C ALA A 102 -4.91 12.20 11.54
N GLU A 103 -3.95 12.59 10.71
CA GLU A 103 -4.17 12.73 9.26
C GLU A 103 -4.43 11.39 8.60
N ARG A 104 -3.71 10.34 8.99
CA ARG A 104 -3.94 8.98 8.48
C ARG A 104 -5.38 8.53 8.74
N VAL A 105 -5.87 8.74 9.96
CA VAL A 105 -7.24 8.39 10.33
C VAL A 105 -8.25 9.21 9.52
N ALA A 106 -7.99 10.51 9.33
CA ALA A 106 -8.85 11.36 8.51
C ALA A 106 -8.91 10.88 7.04
N LEU A 107 -7.76 10.48 6.48
CA LEU A 107 -7.71 9.92 5.14
C LEU A 107 -8.46 8.60 5.03
N MET A 108 -8.37 7.74 6.03
CA MET A 108 -9.11 6.48 6.05
C MET A 108 -10.62 6.68 6.04
N LYS A 109 -11.12 7.75 6.63
CA LYS A 109 -12.56 8.06 6.62
C LYS A 109 -13.07 8.44 5.23
N ARG A 110 -12.18 8.85 4.31
CA ARG A 110 -12.55 9.16 2.93
C ARG A 110 -12.65 7.90 2.05
N LEU A 111 -12.14 6.79 2.54
CA LEU A 111 -12.21 5.50 1.86
C LEU A 111 -13.55 4.83 2.13
#